data_22a5b8468fec1fa994d37cd064705d1d
#
_entry.id   22a5b8468fec1fa994d37cd064705d1d
#
_cell.length_a   1.000
_cell.length_b   1.000
_cell.length_c   1.000
_cell.angle_alpha   90.00
_cell.angle_beta   90.00
_cell.angle_gamma   90.00
#
_symmetry.space_group_name_H-M   'P 1'
#
loop_
_entity.id
_entity.type
_entity.pdbx_description
1 polymer ?
#
loop_
_entity_poly.entity_id
_entity_poly.type
_entity_poly.pdbx_seq_one_letter_code
_entity_poly.pdbx_strand_id
1 'polypeptide(L)'
;LRAANAALNTTANNISNASTAGYSRQEVKQEAMNPLRVFATYGCAGAGVNTLAIERIRDSFYDQKFRENETKLGEFDTKAYYCKMIEEYLTDDGKTGFKSIFDDLGEALQEITKNASSDSTKSAFISTAKSMADYFNNMYGDLQNLQADVNDEIKIRVDHINSIAQDLATVNKQ
;
A
#
# COMPACT_ATOMS: atom_id res chain seq x y z
N LEU A 1 -23.94 38.57 12.14
CA LEU A 1 -24.66 37.57 11.34
C LEU A 1 -23.72 36.77 10.42
N ARG A 2 -22.85 37.45 9.63
CA ARG A 2 -21.90 36.77 8.71
C ARG A 2 -20.96 35.80 9.46
N ALA A 3 -20.39 36.24 10.58
CA ALA A 3 -19.49 35.40 11.39
C ALA A 3 -20.22 34.17 12.01
N ALA A 4 -21.48 34.35 12.44
CA ALA A 4 -22.30 33.27 12.94
C ALA A 4 -22.64 32.25 11.81
N ASN A 5 -22.94 32.72 10.61
CA ASN A 5 -23.17 31.84 9.46
C ASN A 5 -21.89 31.06 9.08
N ALA A 6 -20.71 31.69 9.11
CA ALA A 6 -19.46 31.02 8.87
C ALA A 6 -19.21 29.88 9.90
N ALA A 7 -19.45 30.16 11.19
CA ALA A 7 -19.34 29.18 12.24
C ALA A 7 -20.32 28.01 12.08
N LEU A 8 -21.58 28.29 11.76
CA LEU A 8 -22.60 27.27 11.50
C LEU A 8 -22.23 26.40 10.31
N ASN A 9 -21.82 26.99 9.19
CA ASN A 9 -21.41 26.26 7.99
C ASN A 9 -20.22 25.36 8.25
N THR A 10 -19.21 25.88 9.00
CA THR A 10 -18.04 25.08 9.37
C THR A 10 -18.41 23.92 10.29
N THR A 11 -19.32 24.15 11.25
CA THR A 11 -19.82 23.09 12.12
C THR A 11 -20.60 22.04 11.34
N ALA A 12 -21.48 22.45 10.44
CA ALA A 12 -22.23 21.54 9.58
C ALA A 12 -21.30 20.71 8.69
N ASN A 13 -20.26 21.32 8.13
CA ASN A 13 -19.25 20.64 7.34
C ASN A 13 -18.47 19.61 8.19
N ASN A 14 -18.08 19.97 9.41
CA ASN A 14 -17.41 19.07 10.33
C ASN A 14 -18.29 17.85 10.68
N ILE A 15 -19.57 18.07 10.93
CA ILE A 15 -20.53 16.98 11.25
C ILE A 15 -20.73 16.07 10.03
N SER A 16 -20.96 16.66 8.86
CA SER A 16 -21.18 15.90 7.63
C SER A 16 -19.99 15.03 7.24
N ASN A 17 -18.78 15.45 7.56
CA ASN A 17 -17.55 14.75 7.22
C ASN A 17 -16.90 14.03 8.41
N ALA A 18 -17.57 13.91 9.55
CA ALA A 18 -17.01 13.29 10.75
C ALA A 18 -16.52 11.84 10.53
N SER A 19 -17.16 11.11 9.62
CA SER A 19 -16.80 9.72 9.24
C SER A 19 -16.00 9.63 7.93
N THR A 20 -15.64 10.76 7.32
CA THR A 20 -14.87 10.77 6.06
C THR A 20 -13.39 10.52 6.37
N ALA A 21 -12.83 9.48 5.77
CA ALA A 21 -11.41 9.14 5.94
C ALA A 21 -10.52 10.30 5.47
N GLY A 22 -9.54 10.68 6.29
CA GLY A 22 -8.61 11.78 5.99
C GLY A 22 -9.18 13.18 6.23
N TYR A 23 -10.43 13.31 6.69
CA TYR A 23 -10.98 14.62 7.02
C TYR A 23 -10.36 15.18 8.31
N SER A 24 -9.99 16.46 8.28
CA SER A 24 -9.52 17.21 9.47
C SER A 24 -10.54 18.25 9.86
N ARG A 25 -10.92 18.27 11.13
CA ARG A 25 -11.86 19.26 11.68
C ARG A 25 -11.39 20.68 11.39
N GLN A 26 -12.31 21.53 10.97
CA GLN A 26 -12.07 22.94 10.73
C GLN A 26 -12.54 23.79 11.92
N GLU A 27 -11.83 24.87 12.19
CA GLU A 27 -12.16 25.86 13.20
C GLU A 27 -12.19 27.24 12.58
N VAL A 28 -13.19 28.03 12.99
CA VAL A 28 -13.33 29.43 12.55
C VAL A 28 -12.62 30.33 13.54
N LYS A 29 -11.59 31.05 13.09
CA LYS A 29 -10.96 32.12 13.89
C LYS A 29 -11.73 33.41 13.74
N GLN A 30 -12.16 33.95 14.87
CA GLN A 30 -12.94 35.16 14.93
C GLN A 30 -12.27 36.16 15.86
N GLU A 31 -12.37 37.43 15.52
CA GLU A 31 -11.88 38.51 16.31
C GLU A 31 -12.95 39.60 16.48
N ALA A 32 -13.01 40.22 17.64
CA ALA A 32 -13.89 41.34 17.88
C ALA A 32 -13.45 42.55 17.03
N MET A 33 -14.39 43.17 16.31
CA MET A 33 -14.11 44.35 15.55
C MET A 33 -13.81 45.51 16.50
N ASN A 34 -12.97 46.46 16.06
CA ASN A 34 -12.67 47.67 16.82
C ASN A 34 -13.96 48.42 17.15
N PRO A 35 -14.16 48.81 18.40
CA PRO A 35 -15.38 49.48 18.80
C PRO A 35 -15.52 50.83 18.07
N LEU A 36 -16.74 51.12 17.64
CA LEU A 36 -17.04 52.45 17.04
C LEU A 36 -17.08 53.48 18.14
N ARG A 37 -16.23 54.53 18.00
CA ARG A 37 -16.32 55.69 18.85
C ARG A 37 -17.60 56.45 18.54
N VAL A 38 -18.51 56.42 19.49
CA VAL A 38 -19.70 57.24 19.45
C VAL A 38 -19.37 58.51 20.30
N PHE A 39 -19.57 59.70 19.71
CA PHE A 39 -19.38 60.99 20.44
C PHE A 39 -20.50 61.17 21.47
N ALA A 40 -20.54 60.30 22.45
CA ALA A 40 -21.51 60.34 23.54
C ALA A 40 -20.84 59.93 24.84
N THR A 41 -21.36 60.45 25.95
CA THR A 41 -20.85 60.28 27.31
C THR A 41 -20.90 58.83 27.86
N TYR A 42 -21.50 57.90 27.13
CA TYR A 42 -21.73 56.54 27.60
C TYR A 42 -20.86 55.45 26.95
N GLY A 43 -19.73 55.81 26.34
CA GLY A 43 -18.72 54.81 25.92
C GLY A 43 -18.73 54.44 24.43
N CYS A 44 -18.08 53.34 24.09
CA CYS A 44 -17.94 52.85 22.74
C CYS A 44 -18.93 51.71 22.46
N ALA A 45 -19.66 51.77 21.37
CA ALA A 45 -20.53 50.66 20.94
C ALA A 45 -19.70 49.54 20.28
N GLY A 46 -20.01 48.26 20.61
CA GLY A 46 -19.37 47.13 19.97
C GLY A 46 -19.72 47.08 18.48
N ALA A 47 -18.74 46.92 17.61
CA ALA A 47 -18.91 46.81 16.16
C ALA A 47 -19.20 45.39 15.65
N GLY A 48 -19.20 44.40 16.54
CA GLY A 48 -19.45 43.00 16.20
C GLY A 48 -18.17 42.17 16.09
N VAL A 49 -18.22 41.10 15.30
CA VAL A 49 -17.17 40.08 15.13
C VAL A 49 -16.81 39.94 13.66
N ASN A 50 -15.53 39.89 13.38
CA ASN A 50 -14.97 39.59 12.06
C ASN A 50 -14.44 38.12 12.02
N THR A 51 -14.65 37.43 10.91
CA THR A 51 -14.04 36.11 10.67
C THR A 51 -12.70 36.33 9.98
N LEU A 52 -11.61 35.92 10.62
CA LEU A 52 -10.25 36.06 10.11
C LEU A 52 -9.89 34.94 9.14
N ALA A 53 -10.16 33.68 9.56
CA ALA A 53 -9.79 32.50 8.79
C ALA A 53 -10.64 31.29 9.19
N ILE A 54 -10.69 30.29 8.30
CA ILE A 54 -11.13 28.94 8.60
C ILE A 54 -9.89 28.06 8.49
N GLU A 55 -9.42 27.52 9.60
CA GLU A 55 -8.19 26.73 9.66
C GLU A 55 -8.51 25.26 9.99
N ARG A 56 -7.68 24.35 9.49
CA ARG A 56 -7.76 22.93 9.85
C ARG A 56 -6.98 22.69 11.13
N ILE A 57 -7.59 21.99 12.08
CA ILE A 57 -6.88 21.50 13.27
C ILE A 57 -6.15 20.22 12.86
N ARG A 58 -4.82 20.33 12.74
CA ARG A 58 -3.93 19.19 12.44
C ARG A 58 -2.83 19.14 13.47
N ASP A 59 -2.46 17.91 13.83
CA ASP A 59 -1.30 17.64 14.65
C ASP A 59 -0.23 17.02 13.74
N SER A 60 0.84 17.76 13.52
CA SER A 60 1.95 17.36 12.63
C SER A 60 2.62 16.06 13.08
N PHE A 61 2.64 15.78 14.38
CA PHE A 61 3.19 14.54 14.91
C PHE A 61 2.38 13.33 14.44
N TYR A 62 1.05 13.38 14.59
CA TYR A 62 0.19 12.28 14.13
C TYR A 62 0.18 12.15 12.61
N ASP A 63 0.23 13.25 11.87
CA ASP A 63 0.34 13.24 10.41
C ASP A 63 1.65 12.55 9.94
N GLN A 64 2.75 12.81 10.65
CA GLN A 64 4.03 12.15 10.36
C GLN A 64 3.96 10.66 10.69
N LYS A 65 3.43 10.31 11.86
CA LYS A 65 3.27 8.91 12.28
C LYS A 65 2.34 8.13 11.36
N PHE A 66 1.27 8.73 10.90
CA PHE A 66 0.38 8.12 9.92
C PHE A 66 1.14 7.80 8.62
N ARG A 67 1.89 8.77 8.06
CA ARG A 67 2.68 8.55 6.84
C ARG A 67 3.75 7.48 7.01
N GLU A 68 4.46 7.46 8.15
CA GLU A 68 5.45 6.43 8.46
C GLU A 68 4.81 5.03 8.53
N ASN A 69 3.64 4.92 9.14
CA ASN A 69 2.93 3.66 9.26
C ASN A 69 2.36 3.19 7.92
N GLU A 70 1.78 4.09 7.11
CA GLU A 70 1.31 3.76 5.76
C GLU A 70 2.46 3.28 4.85
N THR A 71 3.64 3.90 4.96
CA THR A 71 4.82 3.46 4.22
C THR A 71 5.22 2.03 4.62
N LYS A 72 5.25 1.74 5.93
CA LYS A 72 5.56 0.39 6.43
C LYS A 72 4.50 -0.63 6.03
N LEU A 73 3.22 -0.25 6.14
CA LEU A 73 2.11 -1.11 5.71
C LEU A 73 2.27 -1.50 4.25
N GLY A 74 2.47 -0.52 3.36
CA GLY A 74 2.67 -0.79 1.93
C GLY A 74 3.90 -1.66 1.65
N GLU A 75 5.00 -1.49 2.41
CA GLU A 75 6.18 -2.34 2.31
C GLU A 75 5.87 -3.79 2.69
N PHE A 76 5.21 -4.01 3.83
CA PHE A 76 4.89 -5.35 4.30
C PHE A 76 3.83 -6.04 3.44
N ASP A 77 2.81 -5.33 3.00
CA ASP A 77 1.78 -5.86 2.11
C ASP A 77 2.38 -6.31 0.78
N THR A 78 3.26 -5.49 0.20
CA THR A 78 3.95 -5.84 -1.05
C THR A 78 4.86 -7.06 -0.87
N LYS A 79 5.64 -7.11 0.22
CA LYS A 79 6.47 -8.28 0.54
C LYS A 79 5.62 -9.54 0.75
N ALA A 80 4.54 -9.45 1.51
CA ALA A 80 3.64 -10.58 1.76
C ALA A 80 3.02 -11.10 0.47
N TYR A 81 2.59 -10.20 -0.42
CA TYR A 81 2.04 -10.55 -1.72
C TYR A 81 3.04 -11.36 -2.57
N TYR A 82 4.28 -10.87 -2.73
CA TYR A 82 5.27 -11.57 -3.54
C TYR A 82 5.80 -12.84 -2.86
N CYS A 83 5.94 -12.85 -1.53
CA CYS A 83 6.27 -14.08 -0.80
C CYS A 83 5.22 -15.16 -1.04
N LYS A 84 3.93 -14.80 -1.01
CA LYS A 84 2.85 -15.73 -1.30
C LYS A 84 2.92 -16.29 -2.73
N MET A 85 3.20 -15.45 -3.72
CA MET A 85 3.40 -15.91 -5.11
C MET A 85 4.58 -16.88 -5.22
N ILE A 86 5.70 -16.61 -4.55
CA ILE A 86 6.84 -17.51 -4.51
C ILE A 86 6.46 -18.83 -3.82
N GLU A 87 5.74 -18.76 -2.71
CA GLU A 87 5.22 -19.98 -2.04
C GLU A 87 4.34 -20.81 -2.97
N GLU A 88 3.47 -20.18 -3.76
CA GLU A 88 2.62 -20.88 -4.74
C GLU A 88 3.45 -21.62 -5.80
N TYR A 89 4.56 -21.06 -6.28
CA TYR A 89 5.48 -21.75 -7.20
C TYR A 89 6.25 -22.89 -6.53
N LEU A 90 6.49 -22.80 -5.22
CA LEU A 90 7.21 -23.80 -4.44
C LEU A 90 6.26 -24.83 -3.78
N THR A 91 4.94 -24.62 -3.88
CA THR A 91 3.96 -25.50 -3.23
C THR A 91 4.05 -26.90 -3.79
N ASP A 92 4.19 -27.85 -2.89
CA ASP A 92 4.21 -29.29 -3.15
C ASP A 92 2.84 -29.88 -2.80
N ASP A 93 2.08 -30.30 -3.80
CA ASP A 93 0.78 -30.95 -3.62
C ASP A 93 0.89 -32.42 -3.21
N GLY A 94 2.12 -32.90 -2.98
CA GLY A 94 2.43 -34.28 -2.63
C GLY A 94 2.28 -35.26 -3.79
N LYS A 95 2.00 -34.78 -5.02
CA LYS A 95 1.85 -35.60 -6.23
C LYS A 95 2.74 -35.15 -7.38
N THR A 96 2.95 -33.84 -7.52
CA THR A 96 3.68 -33.22 -8.64
C THR A 96 4.81 -32.28 -8.20
N GLY A 97 4.94 -32.04 -6.90
CA GLY A 97 5.95 -31.15 -6.34
C GLY A 97 7.32 -31.80 -6.20
N PHE A 98 8.27 -31.00 -5.67
CA PHE A 98 9.67 -31.41 -5.48
C PHE A 98 9.80 -32.71 -4.69
N LYS A 99 9.03 -32.84 -3.59
CA LYS A 99 9.11 -34.02 -2.72
C LYS A 99 8.74 -35.29 -3.47
N SER A 100 7.66 -35.28 -4.23
CA SER A 100 7.23 -36.44 -5.00
C SER A 100 8.28 -36.88 -6.04
N ILE A 101 8.80 -35.91 -6.80
CA ILE A 101 9.84 -36.15 -7.82
C ILE A 101 11.13 -36.64 -7.18
N PHE A 102 11.49 -36.16 -5.98
CA PHE A 102 12.67 -36.57 -5.25
C PHE A 102 12.51 -38.01 -4.68
N ASP A 103 11.34 -38.33 -4.15
CA ASP A 103 11.01 -39.65 -3.66
C ASP A 103 11.03 -40.68 -4.83
N ASP A 104 10.43 -40.36 -5.99
CA ASP A 104 10.46 -41.19 -7.20
C ASP A 104 11.90 -41.42 -7.70
N LEU A 105 12.76 -40.41 -7.63
CA LEU A 105 14.18 -40.54 -7.98
C LEU A 105 14.92 -41.46 -7.02
N GLY A 106 14.61 -41.36 -5.72
CA GLY A 106 15.14 -42.24 -4.68
C GLY A 106 14.72 -43.69 -4.88
N GLU A 107 13.43 -43.91 -5.20
CA GLU A 107 12.91 -45.25 -5.51
C GLU A 107 13.56 -45.84 -6.78
N ALA A 108 13.67 -45.06 -7.84
CA ALA A 108 14.32 -45.49 -9.08
C ALA A 108 15.80 -45.86 -8.85
N LEU A 109 16.50 -45.10 -7.98
CA LEU A 109 17.87 -45.41 -7.60
C LEU A 109 17.98 -46.73 -6.81
N GLN A 110 17.04 -46.97 -5.87
CA GLN A 110 16.99 -48.24 -5.15
C GLN A 110 16.71 -49.44 -6.07
N GLU A 111 15.87 -49.25 -7.08
CA GLU A 111 15.61 -50.32 -8.06
C GLU A 111 16.85 -50.66 -8.91
N ILE A 112 17.66 -49.65 -9.27
CA ILE A 112 18.95 -49.91 -9.92
C ILE A 112 19.88 -50.72 -9.03
N THR A 113 19.92 -50.50 -7.72
CA THR A 113 20.78 -51.28 -6.82
C THR A 113 20.36 -52.72 -6.71
N LYS A 114 19.05 -53.01 -6.85
CA LYS A 114 18.50 -54.37 -6.85
C LYS A 114 18.73 -55.10 -8.18
N ASN A 115 18.66 -54.36 -9.31
CA ASN A 115 18.71 -54.94 -10.64
C ASN A 115 19.52 -54.09 -11.63
N ALA A 116 20.83 -53.97 -11.38
CA ALA A 116 21.74 -53.10 -12.11
C ALA A 116 21.92 -53.44 -13.62
N SER A 117 21.59 -54.67 -14.01
CA SER A 117 21.71 -55.13 -15.40
C SER A 117 20.48 -54.81 -16.26
N SER A 118 19.35 -54.41 -15.65
CA SER A 118 18.11 -54.17 -16.36
C SER A 118 18.11 -52.77 -17.04
N ASP A 119 17.92 -52.77 -18.36
CA ASP A 119 17.80 -51.54 -19.13
C ASP A 119 16.50 -50.75 -18.81
N SER A 120 15.48 -51.47 -18.34
CA SER A 120 14.23 -50.86 -17.90
C SER A 120 14.42 -50.01 -16.63
N THR A 121 15.16 -50.52 -15.63
CA THR A 121 15.43 -49.78 -14.40
C THR A 121 16.33 -48.58 -14.63
N LYS A 122 17.31 -48.69 -15.54
CA LYS A 122 18.14 -47.55 -15.96
C LYS A 122 17.31 -46.51 -16.68
N SER A 123 16.41 -46.89 -17.56
CA SER A 123 15.54 -45.96 -18.29
C SER A 123 14.55 -45.25 -17.35
N ALA A 124 14.01 -45.95 -16.35
CA ALA A 124 13.17 -45.33 -15.33
C ALA A 124 13.91 -44.26 -14.51
N PHE A 125 15.14 -44.57 -14.08
CA PHE A 125 15.97 -43.58 -13.38
C PHE A 125 16.29 -42.36 -14.24
N ILE A 126 16.66 -42.54 -15.52
CA ILE A 126 16.89 -41.44 -16.44
C ILE A 126 15.63 -40.60 -16.60
N SER A 127 14.46 -41.22 -16.68
CA SER A 127 13.18 -40.51 -16.81
C SER A 127 12.86 -39.67 -15.57
N THR A 128 13.03 -40.20 -14.37
CA THR A 128 12.80 -39.44 -13.12
C THR A 128 13.84 -38.34 -12.93
N ALA A 129 15.11 -38.57 -13.26
CA ALA A 129 16.14 -37.53 -13.26
C ALA A 129 15.83 -36.42 -14.24
N LYS A 130 15.29 -36.76 -15.43
CA LYS A 130 14.83 -35.74 -16.40
C LYS A 130 13.63 -34.95 -15.85
N SER A 131 12.64 -35.60 -15.25
CA SER A 131 11.50 -34.92 -14.63
C SER A 131 11.96 -33.93 -13.55
N MET A 132 12.98 -34.28 -12.76
CA MET A 132 13.58 -33.39 -11.76
C MET A 132 14.26 -32.18 -12.41
N ALA A 133 15.02 -32.39 -13.49
CA ALA A 133 15.63 -31.29 -14.24
C ALA A 133 14.59 -30.37 -14.88
N ASP A 134 13.54 -30.93 -15.45
CA ASP A 134 12.43 -30.18 -16.05
C ASP A 134 11.69 -29.36 -14.97
N TYR A 135 11.48 -29.94 -13.77
CA TYR A 135 10.91 -29.20 -12.63
C TYR A 135 11.72 -27.96 -12.26
N PHE A 136 13.03 -28.09 -12.11
CA PHE A 136 13.89 -26.94 -11.78
C PHE A 136 13.96 -25.92 -12.92
N ASN A 137 13.95 -26.35 -14.17
CA ASN A 137 13.94 -25.44 -15.31
C ASN A 137 12.63 -24.64 -15.37
N ASN A 138 11.49 -25.26 -15.15
CA ASN A 138 10.20 -24.60 -15.10
C ASN A 138 10.15 -23.60 -13.94
N MET A 139 10.53 -24.00 -12.73
CA MET A 139 10.59 -23.14 -11.56
C MET A 139 11.51 -21.92 -11.78
N TYR A 140 12.67 -22.13 -12.42
CA TYR A 140 13.56 -21.04 -12.77
C TYR A 140 12.90 -20.07 -13.75
N GLY A 141 12.19 -20.58 -14.77
CA GLY A 141 11.43 -19.77 -15.72
C GLY A 141 10.33 -18.96 -15.04
N ASP A 142 9.58 -19.56 -14.12
CA ASP A 142 8.51 -18.89 -13.38
C ASP A 142 9.06 -17.78 -12.47
N LEU A 143 10.17 -18.03 -11.79
CA LEU A 143 10.84 -16.99 -10.98
C LEU A 143 11.43 -15.85 -11.83
N GLN A 144 11.94 -16.14 -13.03
CA GLN A 144 12.38 -15.10 -13.97
C GLN A 144 11.21 -14.24 -14.45
N ASN A 145 10.08 -14.87 -14.78
CA ASN A 145 8.87 -14.15 -15.18
C ASN A 145 8.37 -13.27 -14.03
N LEU A 146 8.32 -13.79 -12.80
CA LEU A 146 7.95 -13.02 -11.62
C LEU A 146 8.88 -11.81 -11.42
N GLN A 147 10.19 -11.98 -11.62
CA GLN A 147 11.14 -10.89 -11.53
C GLN A 147 10.87 -9.81 -12.59
N ALA A 148 10.54 -10.21 -13.83
CA ALA A 148 10.18 -9.29 -14.89
C ALA A 148 8.89 -8.51 -14.54
N ASP A 149 7.86 -9.20 -14.07
CA ASP A 149 6.58 -8.61 -13.65
C ASP A 149 6.78 -7.59 -12.51
N VAL A 150 7.63 -7.91 -11.52
CA VAL A 150 7.99 -6.98 -10.43
C VAL A 150 8.67 -5.73 -10.97
N ASN A 151 9.59 -5.86 -11.91
CA ASN A 151 10.28 -4.73 -12.52
C ASN A 151 9.31 -3.83 -13.30
N ASP A 152 8.38 -4.41 -14.03
CA ASP A 152 7.35 -3.66 -14.75
C ASP A 152 6.38 -2.97 -13.80
N GLU A 153 5.99 -3.63 -12.70
CA GLU A 153 5.17 -2.99 -11.68
C GLU A 153 5.88 -1.81 -11.00
N ILE A 154 7.16 -1.95 -10.69
CA ILE A 154 7.97 -0.84 -10.15
C ILE A 154 7.93 0.36 -11.10
N LYS A 155 8.09 0.15 -12.40
CA LYS A 155 8.04 1.20 -13.41
C LYS A 155 6.68 1.91 -13.41
N ILE A 156 5.59 1.15 -13.43
CA ILE A 156 4.22 1.70 -13.38
C ILE A 156 4.01 2.53 -12.10
N ARG A 157 4.49 2.04 -10.95
CA ARG A 157 4.36 2.78 -9.68
C ARG A 157 5.19 4.06 -9.66
N VAL A 158 6.39 4.06 -10.24
CA VAL A 158 7.23 5.25 -10.39
C VAL A 158 6.53 6.29 -11.27
N ASP A 159 5.96 5.88 -12.40
CA ASP A 159 5.21 6.77 -13.29
C ASP A 159 3.99 7.37 -12.57
N HIS A 160 3.28 6.58 -11.76
CA HIS A 160 2.17 7.06 -10.94
C HIS A 160 2.61 8.08 -9.89
N ILE A 161 3.74 7.82 -9.19
CA ILE A 161 4.31 8.78 -8.22
C ILE A 161 4.67 10.10 -8.91
N ASN A 162 5.27 10.05 -10.08
CA ASN A 162 5.60 11.24 -10.87
C ASN A 162 4.35 12.03 -11.28
N SER A 163 3.27 11.35 -11.68
CA SER A 163 1.98 11.98 -11.98
C SER A 163 1.40 12.70 -10.75
N ILE A 164 1.36 12.03 -9.60
CA ILE A 164 0.87 12.63 -8.35
C ILE A 164 1.71 13.86 -7.97
N ALA A 165 3.04 13.80 -8.15
CA ALA A 165 3.92 14.93 -7.86
C ALA A 165 3.62 16.12 -8.76
N GLN A 166 3.32 15.92 -10.05
CA GLN A 166 2.91 16.96 -10.99
C GLN A 166 1.56 17.55 -10.61
N ASP A 167 0.59 16.74 -10.24
CA ASP A 167 -0.73 17.17 -9.81
C ASP A 167 -0.63 18.05 -8.54
N LEU A 168 0.17 17.64 -7.56
CA LEU A 168 0.45 18.41 -6.35
C LEU A 168 1.11 19.76 -6.68
N ALA A 169 2.08 19.79 -7.60
CA ALA A 169 2.73 21.01 -8.03
C ALA A 169 1.73 21.95 -8.73
N THR A 170 0.77 21.41 -9.43
CA THR A 170 -0.30 22.20 -10.11
C THR A 170 -1.27 22.79 -9.10
N VAL A 171 -1.71 22.02 -8.12
CA VAL A 171 -2.60 22.48 -7.04
C VAL A 171 -1.91 23.58 -6.19
N ASN A 172 -0.60 23.43 -5.92
CA ASN A 172 0.15 24.44 -5.15
C ASN A 172 0.38 25.77 -5.88
N LYS A 173 0.16 25.82 -7.20
CA LYS A 173 0.27 27.06 -8.00
C LYS A 173 -1.05 27.84 -8.09
N GLN A 174 -2.16 27.26 -7.69
CA GLN A 174 -3.48 27.88 -7.62
C GLN A 174 -3.66 28.65 -6.31
#